data_a3a04f09d85a34cc9f0d3d96142c4740
#
_entry.id   a3a04f09d85a34cc9f0d3d96142c4740
#
_cell.length_a   1.000
_cell.length_b   1.000
_cell.length_c   1.000
_cell.angle_alpha   90.00
_cell.angle_beta   90.00
_cell.angle_gamma   90.00
#
_symmetry.space_group_name_H-M   'P 1'
#
loop_
_entity.id
_entity.type
_entity.pdbx_description
1 polymer ?
#
loop_
_entity_poly.entity_id
_entity_poly.type
_entity_poly.pdbx_seq_one_letter_code
_entity_poly.pdbx_strand_id
1 'polypeptide(L)'
;MQTRKLGSSDLHITPVGYGAWAIGGSGWQFAWGHQDDNDSIAAIHRALELGVNWIDTAAVYGLGHSEQVVALALKGWSGPRPYIFTKCGLRWDASGQVQKVLRADSIRAEVEYSLRRLGIAEIDLYQIHWPPDPDSTVLEEGWATLSNLKQEGKVRWIGVSNFNLQQLGRAIAIAPVTSLQPPYSLLHRQVESDILPHCKSEGIGVIVYSPMASGLLTGAMTREHIANLPNDDWRKGHPDFTEPNLSCNLALVDRVKEVARRRGRFAGEVAVAWTLHHPAVTAAIVGARNAHQAEA
;
A
#
# COMPACT_ATOMS: atom_id res chain seq x y z
N MET A 1 13.56 -15.23 -0.43
CA MET A 1 12.13 -15.57 -0.80
C MET A 1 12.04 -15.82 -2.30
N GLN A 2 11.06 -16.64 -2.75
CA GLN A 2 10.71 -16.70 -4.18
C GLN A 2 10.10 -15.36 -4.62
N THR A 3 10.31 -14.97 -5.87
CA THR A 3 9.75 -13.75 -6.43
C THR A 3 8.69 -14.05 -7.49
N ARG A 4 7.80 -13.09 -7.72
CA ARG A 4 6.78 -13.11 -8.78
C ARG A 4 6.94 -11.88 -9.67
N LYS A 5 6.78 -12.04 -10.97
CA LYS A 5 6.80 -10.92 -11.91
C LYS A 5 5.56 -10.05 -11.70
N LEU A 6 5.74 -8.73 -11.61
CA LEU A 6 4.64 -7.78 -11.46
C LEU A 6 4.09 -7.38 -12.84
N GLY A 7 2.97 -7.98 -13.22
CA GLY A 7 2.30 -7.67 -14.48
C GLY A 7 3.24 -7.79 -15.69
N SER A 8 3.19 -6.79 -16.55
CA SER A 8 4.03 -6.69 -17.76
C SER A 8 5.46 -6.17 -17.51
N SER A 9 5.82 -5.81 -16.26
CA SER A 9 7.12 -5.22 -15.91
C SER A 9 8.25 -6.25 -15.85
N ASP A 10 9.47 -5.76 -15.69
CA ASP A 10 10.67 -6.54 -15.32
C ASP A 10 10.88 -6.63 -13.79
N LEU A 11 9.93 -6.13 -13.00
CA LEU A 11 10.01 -6.16 -11.55
C LEU A 11 9.67 -7.55 -11.03
N HIS A 12 10.64 -8.24 -10.45
CA HIS A 12 10.47 -9.51 -9.76
C HIS A 12 10.39 -9.27 -8.25
N ILE A 13 9.17 -9.19 -7.72
CA ILE A 13 8.90 -8.82 -6.33
C ILE A 13 8.58 -10.03 -5.46
N THR A 14 8.93 -9.96 -4.17
CA THR A 14 8.54 -10.96 -3.18
C THR A 14 7.01 -10.95 -2.98
N PRO A 15 6.38 -12.08 -2.61
CA PRO A 15 4.93 -12.13 -2.38
C PRO A 15 4.45 -11.18 -1.27
N VAL A 16 5.34 -10.80 -0.35
CA VAL A 16 5.09 -9.80 0.69
C VAL A 16 6.02 -8.63 0.46
N GLY A 17 5.51 -7.41 0.54
CA GLY A 17 6.27 -6.17 0.52
C GLY A 17 6.03 -5.35 1.77
N TYR A 18 6.99 -4.48 2.11
CA TYR A 18 6.88 -3.62 3.27
C TYR A 18 5.98 -2.42 2.99
N GLY A 19 4.90 -2.28 3.76
CA GLY A 19 3.95 -1.17 3.69
C GLY A 19 4.31 -0.06 4.68
N ALA A 20 4.57 1.13 4.15
CA ALA A 20 5.06 2.28 4.91
C ALA A 20 3.96 3.26 5.36
N TRP A 21 2.67 2.88 5.33
CA TRP A 21 1.61 3.79 5.75
C TRP A 21 1.68 4.12 7.25
N ALA A 22 1.81 3.09 8.10
CA ALA A 22 1.81 3.26 9.54
C ALA A 22 3.04 4.04 10.08
N ILE A 23 4.13 4.10 9.31
CA ILE A 23 5.34 4.86 9.68
C ILE A 23 5.27 6.35 9.28
N GLY A 24 4.16 6.82 8.72
CA GLY A 24 3.92 8.24 8.47
C GLY A 24 3.74 9.08 9.74
N GLY A 25 3.63 8.44 10.90
CA GLY A 25 3.49 9.14 12.20
C GLY A 25 2.11 9.73 12.45
N SER A 26 2.03 10.65 13.41
CA SER A 26 0.82 11.35 13.84
C SER A 26 0.63 12.70 13.14
N GLY A 27 -0.48 13.39 13.42
CA GLY A 27 -0.69 14.78 13.00
C GLY A 27 -1.20 14.95 11.57
N TRP A 28 -1.79 13.94 10.96
CA TRP A 28 -2.45 14.02 9.67
C TRP A 28 -3.72 13.15 9.63
N GLN A 29 -4.57 13.37 8.63
CA GLN A 29 -5.95 12.84 8.57
C GLN A 29 -6.07 11.31 8.71
N PHE A 30 -5.07 10.53 8.25
CA PHE A 30 -5.09 9.07 8.25
C PHE A 30 -3.93 8.50 9.09
N ALA A 31 -3.60 9.18 10.19
CA ALA A 31 -2.54 8.78 11.12
C ALA A 31 -2.89 7.48 11.85
N TRP A 32 -1.84 6.75 12.24
CA TRP A 32 -1.91 5.55 13.09
C TRP A 32 -1.44 5.84 14.53
N GLY A 33 -1.48 7.11 14.94
CA GLY A 33 -0.88 7.59 16.18
C GLY A 33 0.63 7.78 16.08
N HIS A 34 1.25 8.08 17.21
CA HIS A 34 2.71 8.32 17.29
C HIS A 34 3.52 7.11 16.85
N GLN A 35 4.61 7.36 16.11
CA GLN A 35 5.55 6.36 15.62
C GLN A 35 6.98 6.89 15.76
N ASP A 36 7.88 6.07 16.31
CA ASP A 36 9.31 6.38 16.38
C ASP A 36 10.01 6.01 15.06
N ASP A 37 10.85 6.91 14.56
CA ASP A 37 11.54 6.72 13.28
C ASP A 37 12.61 5.63 13.36
N ASN A 38 13.29 5.47 14.50
CA ASN A 38 14.28 4.40 14.68
C ASN A 38 13.61 3.03 14.68
N ASP A 39 12.45 2.89 15.32
CA ASP A 39 11.65 1.67 15.26
C ASP A 39 11.20 1.38 13.81
N SER A 40 10.82 2.41 13.07
CA SER A 40 10.42 2.30 11.67
C SER A 40 11.58 1.88 10.77
N ILE A 41 12.76 2.47 10.95
CA ILE A 41 13.98 2.10 10.23
C ILE A 41 14.37 0.66 10.56
N ALA A 42 14.34 0.28 11.84
CA ALA A 42 14.62 -1.09 12.27
C ALA A 42 13.63 -2.11 11.67
N ALA A 43 12.33 -1.75 11.55
CA ALA A 43 11.34 -2.59 10.89
C ALA A 43 11.62 -2.78 9.40
N ILE A 44 11.99 -1.70 8.69
CA ILE A 44 12.37 -1.77 7.27
C ILE A 44 13.60 -2.66 7.11
N HIS A 45 14.68 -2.42 7.87
CA HIS A 45 15.89 -3.23 7.81
C HIS A 45 15.58 -4.70 8.08
N ARG A 46 14.77 -4.99 9.11
CA ARG A 46 14.40 -6.39 9.43
C ARG A 46 13.62 -7.06 8.30
N ALA A 47 12.69 -6.37 7.66
CA ALA A 47 11.97 -6.88 6.50
C ALA A 47 12.93 -7.19 5.33
N LEU A 48 13.89 -6.30 5.05
CA LEU A 48 14.89 -6.50 4.00
C LEU A 48 15.84 -7.66 4.31
N GLU A 49 16.29 -7.81 5.58
CA GLU A 49 17.09 -8.96 6.04
C GLU A 49 16.38 -10.30 5.86
N LEU A 50 15.05 -10.31 6.05
CA LEU A 50 14.19 -11.48 5.82
C LEU A 50 13.95 -11.76 4.33
N GLY A 51 14.49 -10.91 3.44
CA GLY A 51 14.47 -11.08 1.99
C GLY A 51 13.28 -10.43 1.28
N VAL A 52 12.52 -9.56 1.95
CA VAL A 52 11.58 -8.65 1.28
C VAL A 52 12.40 -7.72 0.37
N ASN A 53 11.96 -7.53 -0.88
CA ASN A 53 12.74 -6.78 -1.86
C ASN A 53 12.04 -5.54 -2.43
N TRP A 54 10.95 -5.10 -1.81
CA TRP A 54 10.23 -3.89 -2.20
C TRP A 54 9.52 -3.22 -1.04
N ILE A 55 9.40 -1.88 -1.13
CA ILE A 55 8.76 -1.02 -0.15
C ILE A 55 7.68 -0.21 -0.86
N ASP A 56 6.45 -0.21 -0.33
CA ASP A 56 5.34 0.63 -0.78
C ASP A 56 5.12 1.78 0.19
N THR A 57 5.32 3.00 -0.29
CA THR A 57 5.06 4.25 0.42
C THR A 57 4.12 5.16 -0.37
N ALA A 58 3.90 6.38 0.08
CA ALA A 58 3.20 7.44 -0.65
C ALA A 58 3.60 8.81 -0.12
N ALA A 59 3.58 9.81 -1.01
CA ALA A 59 3.84 11.21 -0.65
C ALA A 59 2.91 11.71 0.46
N VAL A 60 1.63 11.29 0.46
CA VAL A 60 0.64 11.72 1.45
C VAL A 60 0.85 11.11 2.84
N TYR A 61 1.57 9.98 2.97
CA TYR A 61 1.78 9.33 4.26
C TYR A 61 2.63 10.19 5.20
N GLY A 62 2.00 10.73 6.23
CA GLY A 62 2.60 11.71 7.12
C GLY A 62 3.03 12.99 6.39
N LEU A 63 2.34 13.35 5.29
CA LEU A 63 2.60 14.55 4.51
C LEU A 63 4.06 14.65 4.02
N GLY A 64 4.61 13.51 3.58
CA GLY A 64 5.99 13.36 3.10
C GLY A 64 6.92 12.64 4.08
N HIS A 65 6.55 12.52 5.35
CA HIS A 65 7.41 11.94 6.40
C HIS A 65 7.77 10.48 6.12
N SER A 66 6.80 9.66 5.69
CA SER A 66 7.06 8.25 5.36
C SER A 66 8.14 8.07 4.29
N GLU A 67 8.14 8.90 3.22
CA GLU A 67 9.19 8.85 2.20
C GLU A 67 10.57 9.25 2.77
N GLN A 68 10.63 10.20 3.73
CA GLN A 68 11.86 10.59 4.41
C GLN A 68 12.41 9.46 5.30
N VAL A 69 11.54 8.78 6.05
CA VAL A 69 11.93 7.63 6.89
C VAL A 69 12.43 6.47 6.02
N VAL A 70 11.77 6.19 4.89
CA VAL A 70 12.25 5.21 3.91
C VAL A 70 13.64 5.61 3.39
N ALA A 71 13.87 6.87 3.05
CA ALA A 71 15.18 7.35 2.61
C ALA A 71 16.28 7.15 3.66
N LEU A 72 15.97 7.43 4.94
CA LEU A 72 16.90 7.18 6.05
C LEU A 72 17.23 5.69 6.20
N ALA A 73 16.23 4.83 6.09
CA ALA A 73 16.43 3.38 6.10
C ALA A 73 17.32 2.92 4.93
N LEU A 74 17.08 3.42 3.72
CA LEU A 74 17.89 3.09 2.54
C LEU A 74 19.35 3.56 2.68
N LYS A 75 19.57 4.75 3.26
CA LYS A 75 20.93 5.27 3.51
C LYS A 75 21.73 4.40 4.48
N GLY A 76 21.06 3.80 5.47
CA GLY A 76 21.66 2.89 6.45
C GLY A 76 21.73 1.42 5.98
N TRP A 77 21.19 1.10 4.80
CA TRP A 77 21.12 -0.26 4.29
C TRP A 77 22.32 -0.60 3.40
N SER A 78 23.03 -1.68 3.73
CA SER A 78 24.21 -2.16 2.97
C SER A 78 23.90 -3.34 2.04
N GLY A 79 22.69 -3.88 2.08
CA GLY A 79 22.25 -4.97 1.21
C GLY A 79 21.77 -4.50 -0.18
N PRO A 80 21.23 -5.40 -0.99
CA PRO A 80 20.66 -5.04 -2.30
C PRO A 80 19.57 -3.98 -2.16
N ARG A 81 19.58 -2.97 -3.04
CA ARG A 81 18.56 -1.92 -3.06
C ARG A 81 17.18 -2.53 -3.29
N PRO A 82 16.19 -2.32 -2.42
CA PRO A 82 14.82 -2.75 -2.68
C PRO A 82 14.19 -1.89 -3.78
N TYR A 83 13.17 -2.42 -4.45
CA TYR A 83 12.31 -1.61 -5.31
C TYR A 83 11.50 -0.63 -4.48
N ILE A 84 11.38 0.61 -4.93
CA ILE A 84 10.62 1.66 -4.25
C ILE A 84 9.38 1.99 -5.05
N PHE A 85 8.22 1.75 -4.42
CA PHE A 85 6.91 2.09 -4.94
C PHE A 85 6.36 3.27 -4.17
N THR A 86 5.94 4.31 -4.88
CA THR A 86 5.27 5.45 -4.25
C THR A 86 4.11 5.94 -5.12
N LYS A 87 3.38 6.97 -4.65
CA LYS A 87 2.10 7.35 -5.24
C LYS A 87 1.96 8.86 -5.35
N CYS A 88 1.13 9.30 -6.32
CA CYS A 88 0.75 10.70 -6.56
C CYS A 88 -0.77 10.88 -6.55
N GLY A 89 -1.18 12.14 -6.74
CA GLY A 89 -2.58 12.51 -6.92
C GLY A 89 -3.32 12.80 -5.61
N LEU A 90 -2.63 12.75 -4.49
CA LEU A 90 -3.12 13.23 -3.20
C LEU A 90 -2.22 14.36 -2.69
N ARG A 91 -2.71 15.59 -2.83
CA ARG A 91 -2.04 16.80 -2.36
C ARG A 91 -2.62 17.24 -1.02
N TRP A 92 -1.87 18.00 -0.28
CA TRP A 92 -2.33 18.62 0.97
C TRP A 92 -1.99 20.12 0.97
N ASP A 93 -2.82 20.89 1.66
CA ASP A 93 -2.64 22.32 1.86
C ASP A 93 -1.83 22.63 3.14
N ALA A 94 -1.67 23.90 3.48
CA ALA A 94 -0.95 24.33 4.67
C ALA A 94 -1.60 23.89 6.00
N SER A 95 -2.89 23.52 5.98
CA SER A 95 -3.61 22.96 7.13
C SER A 95 -3.49 21.43 7.24
N GLY A 96 -2.86 20.77 6.26
CA GLY A 96 -2.76 19.32 6.16
C GLY A 96 -4.00 18.66 5.56
N GLN A 97 -4.96 19.43 5.04
CA GLN A 97 -6.15 18.87 4.39
C GLN A 97 -5.79 18.23 3.04
N VAL A 98 -6.13 16.93 2.91
CA VAL A 98 -5.81 16.14 1.71
C VAL A 98 -6.87 16.33 0.63
N GLN A 99 -6.42 16.53 -0.60
CA GLN A 99 -7.27 16.72 -1.78
C GLN A 99 -6.78 15.84 -2.94
N LYS A 100 -7.70 15.36 -3.78
CA LYS A 100 -7.37 14.63 -5.02
C LYS A 100 -7.03 15.62 -6.12
N VAL A 101 -5.83 15.55 -6.68
CA VAL A 101 -5.34 16.44 -7.76
C VAL A 101 -4.56 15.62 -8.77
N LEU A 102 -5.13 15.42 -9.97
CA LEU A 102 -4.49 14.64 -11.05
C LEU A 102 -4.10 15.50 -12.26
N ARG A 103 -3.92 16.80 -12.09
CA ARG A 103 -3.44 17.69 -13.14
C ARG A 103 -1.96 17.44 -13.44
N ALA A 104 -1.57 17.61 -14.69
CA ALA A 104 -0.21 17.36 -15.16
C ALA A 104 0.86 18.14 -14.40
N ASP A 105 0.63 19.43 -14.14
CA ASP A 105 1.54 20.28 -13.41
C ASP A 105 1.74 19.81 -11.95
N SER A 106 0.67 19.35 -11.31
CA SER A 106 0.71 18.78 -9.95
C SER A 106 1.53 17.50 -9.93
N ILE A 107 1.22 16.53 -10.79
CA ILE A 107 1.89 15.23 -10.84
C ILE A 107 3.40 15.40 -11.12
N ARG A 108 3.77 16.32 -12.04
CA ARG A 108 5.17 16.63 -12.30
C ARG A 108 5.89 17.22 -11.10
N ALA A 109 5.23 18.11 -10.34
CA ALA A 109 5.79 18.62 -9.10
C ALA A 109 5.88 17.51 -8.02
N GLU A 110 4.86 16.65 -7.90
CA GLU A 110 4.83 15.56 -6.93
C GLU A 110 5.97 14.55 -7.14
N VAL A 111 6.25 14.14 -8.38
CA VAL A 111 7.33 13.20 -8.66
C VAL A 111 8.69 13.78 -8.28
N GLU A 112 8.95 15.06 -8.56
CA GLU A 112 10.19 15.74 -8.16
C GLU A 112 10.34 15.82 -6.64
N TYR A 113 9.23 16.08 -5.93
CA TYR A 113 9.23 16.08 -4.45
C TYR A 113 9.50 14.68 -3.89
N SER A 114 8.89 13.63 -4.46
CA SER A 114 9.11 12.24 -4.04
C SER A 114 10.55 11.80 -4.29
N LEU A 115 11.11 12.06 -5.47
CA LEU A 115 12.51 11.76 -5.80
C LEU A 115 13.48 12.42 -4.82
N ARG A 116 13.24 13.72 -4.47
CA ARG A 116 14.07 14.44 -3.50
C ARG A 116 13.94 13.88 -2.09
N ARG A 117 12.69 13.58 -1.59
CA ARG A 117 12.49 13.03 -0.25
C ARG A 117 13.10 11.64 -0.11
N LEU A 118 12.95 10.80 -1.12
CA LEU A 118 13.50 9.44 -1.16
C LEU A 118 15.01 9.41 -1.41
N GLY A 119 15.59 10.49 -1.95
CA GLY A 119 17.02 10.55 -2.29
C GLY A 119 17.42 9.59 -3.42
N ILE A 120 16.51 9.33 -4.37
CA ILE A 120 16.72 8.42 -5.50
C ILE A 120 16.56 9.15 -6.83
N ALA A 121 17.22 8.67 -7.87
CA ALA A 121 17.14 9.26 -9.21
C ALA A 121 15.91 8.81 -10.01
N GLU A 122 15.38 7.62 -9.71
CA GLU A 122 14.28 6.99 -10.42
C GLU A 122 13.40 6.18 -9.45
N ILE A 123 12.08 6.26 -9.61
CA ILE A 123 11.10 5.47 -8.86
C ILE A 123 10.80 4.17 -9.63
N ASP A 124 10.82 3.02 -8.95
CA ASP A 124 10.60 1.73 -9.61
C ASP A 124 9.13 1.54 -10.05
N LEU A 125 8.15 1.95 -9.21
CA LEU A 125 6.73 1.96 -9.57
C LEU A 125 6.07 3.23 -9.02
N TYR A 126 5.49 4.05 -9.92
CA TYR A 126 4.76 5.26 -9.55
C TYR A 126 3.26 5.09 -9.85
N GLN A 127 2.41 5.35 -8.87
CA GLN A 127 1.01 4.98 -8.93
C GLN A 127 0.08 6.18 -8.70
N ILE A 128 -1.03 6.27 -9.44
CA ILE A 128 -2.15 7.13 -9.01
C ILE A 128 -2.75 6.52 -7.76
N HIS A 129 -2.75 7.26 -6.63
CA HIS A 129 -3.17 6.75 -5.32
C HIS A 129 -4.68 6.53 -5.22
N TRP A 130 -5.45 7.48 -5.71
CA TRP A 130 -6.91 7.42 -5.79
C TRP A 130 -7.39 7.98 -7.12
N PRO A 131 -8.38 7.34 -7.76
CA PRO A 131 -8.97 7.89 -8.96
C PRO A 131 -9.68 9.22 -8.65
N PRO A 132 -9.84 10.10 -9.66
CA PRO A 132 -10.74 11.24 -9.57
C PRO A 132 -12.20 10.75 -9.56
N ASP A 133 -13.13 11.69 -9.44
CA ASP A 133 -14.55 11.35 -9.61
C ASP A 133 -14.78 10.72 -10.99
N PRO A 134 -15.71 9.74 -11.11
CA PRO A 134 -15.83 8.90 -12.30
C PRO A 134 -15.99 9.65 -13.63
N ASP A 135 -16.68 10.80 -13.62
CA ASP A 135 -16.97 11.59 -14.82
C ASP A 135 -15.90 12.67 -15.13
N SER A 136 -14.84 12.73 -14.31
CA SER A 136 -13.79 13.73 -14.47
C SER A 136 -12.85 13.37 -15.63
N THR A 137 -12.51 14.33 -16.48
CA THR A 137 -11.54 14.19 -17.58
C THR A 137 -10.07 14.27 -17.12
N VAL A 138 -9.82 14.65 -15.87
CA VAL A 138 -8.45 14.74 -15.32
C VAL A 138 -7.77 13.38 -15.16
N LEU A 139 -8.52 12.25 -15.25
CA LEU A 139 -7.93 10.90 -15.24
C LEU A 139 -7.00 10.71 -16.43
N GLU A 140 -7.46 11.05 -17.62
CA GLU A 140 -6.70 10.93 -18.86
C GLU A 140 -5.46 11.82 -18.84
N GLU A 141 -5.60 13.07 -18.40
CA GLU A 141 -4.46 14.00 -18.21
C GLU A 141 -3.43 13.42 -17.24
N GLY A 142 -3.90 12.95 -16.08
CA GLY A 142 -3.04 12.37 -15.06
C GLY A 142 -2.31 11.13 -15.55
N TRP A 143 -3.02 10.19 -16.19
CA TRP A 143 -2.43 8.96 -16.68
C TRP A 143 -1.45 9.17 -17.83
N ALA A 144 -1.78 10.06 -18.80
CA ALA A 144 -0.85 10.47 -19.86
C ALA A 144 0.42 11.11 -19.27
N THR A 145 0.28 11.89 -18.18
CA THR A 145 1.44 12.49 -17.51
C THR A 145 2.34 11.40 -16.89
N LEU A 146 1.78 10.38 -16.23
CA LEU A 146 2.59 9.27 -15.71
C LEU A 146 3.32 8.54 -16.86
N SER A 147 2.64 8.31 -18.00
CA SER A 147 3.26 7.71 -19.19
C SER A 147 4.45 8.52 -19.70
N ASN A 148 4.33 9.86 -19.76
CA ASN A 148 5.43 10.75 -20.14
C ASN A 148 6.59 10.69 -19.14
N LEU A 149 6.32 10.69 -17.83
CA LEU A 149 7.35 10.56 -16.78
C LEU A 149 8.13 9.24 -16.88
N LYS A 150 7.47 8.16 -17.33
CA LYS A 150 8.13 6.90 -17.66
C LYS A 150 9.06 7.04 -18.86
N GLN A 151 8.63 7.71 -19.93
CA GLN A 151 9.46 7.96 -21.11
C GLN A 151 10.66 8.86 -20.80
N GLU A 152 10.50 9.80 -19.88
CA GLU A 152 11.55 10.69 -19.39
C GLU A 152 12.56 10.00 -18.42
N GLY A 153 12.31 8.73 -18.05
CA GLY A 153 13.18 7.96 -17.14
C GLY A 153 13.11 8.40 -15.68
N LYS A 154 12.07 9.15 -15.28
CA LYS A 154 11.86 9.53 -13.87
C LYS A 154 11.22 8.40 -13.07
N VAL A 155 10.46 7.54 -13.72
CA VAL A 155 9.83 6.37 -13.15
C VAL A 155 9.96 5.19 -14.12
N ARG A 156 10.25 4.00 -13.61
CA ARG A 156 10.41 2.79 -14.44
C ARG A 156 9.08 2.22 -14.89
N TRP A 157 8.15 2.11 -13.97
CA TRP A 157 6.82 1.54 -14.21
C TRP A 157 5.73 2.41 -13.60
N ILE A 158 4.55 2.34 -14.20
CA ILE A 158 3.38 3.11 -13.77
C ILE A 158 2.22 2.19 -13.43
N GLY A 159 1.45 2.55 -12.41
CA GLY A 159 0.31 1.78 -11.92
C GLY A 159 -0.79 2.66 -11.36
N VAL A 160 -1.85 2.02 -10.91
CA VAL A 160 -3.00 2.70 -10.32
C VAL A 160 -3.43 2.02 -9.02
N SER A 161 -4.14 2.74 -8.17
CA SER A 161 -4.73 2.21 -6.94
C SER A 161 -6.20 2.61 -6.87
N ASN A 162 -7.06 1.69 -6.39
CA ASN A 162 -8.49 1.92 -6.18
C ASN A 162 -9.33 2.22 -7.45
N PHE A 163 -8.84 1.88 -8.62
CA PHE A 163 -9.57 2.04 -9.88
C PHE A 163 -10.62 0.94 -10.05
N ASN A 164 -11.80 1.30 -10.55
CA ASN A 164 -12.80 0.37 -11.05
C ASN A 164 -12.55 -0.02 -12.51
N LEU A 165 -13.36 -0.96 -13.07
CA LEU A 165 -13.19 -1.44 -14.44
C LEU A 165 -13.33 -0.33 -15.49
N GLN A 166 -14.25 0.60 -15.32
CA GLN A 166 -14.42 1.73 -16.24
C GLN A 166 -13.18 2.62 -16.26
N GLN A 167 -12.64 2.95 -15.09
CA GLN A 167 -11.43 3.76 -14.97
C GLN A 167 -10.19 3.04 -15.50
N LEU A 168 -10.08 1.72 -15.26
CA LEU A 168 -9.03 0.90 -15.88
C LEU A 168 -9.11 0.92 -17.39
N GLY A 169 -10.29 0.74 -17.97
CA GLY A 169 -10.48 0.81 -19.43
C GLY A 169 -10.07 2.16 -20.02
N ARG A 170 -10.40 3.27 -19.36
CA ARG A 170 -9.97 4.63 -19.76
C ARG A 170 -8.44 4.79 -19.69
N ALA A 171 -7.80 4.28 -18.64
CA ALA A 171 -6.35 4.33 -18.52
C ALA A 171 -5.65 3.46 -19.57
N ILE A 172 -6.10 2.23 -19.79
CA ILE A 172 -5.54 1.28 -20.77
C ILE A 172 -5.62 1.84 -22.20
N ALA A 173 -6.67 2.60 -22.52
CA ALA A 173 -6.81 3.25 -23.84
C ALA A 173 -5.70 4.26 -24.14
N ILE A 174 -4.98 4.76 -23.13
CA ILE A 174 -3.90 5.74 -23.28
C ILE A 174 -2.52 5.07 -23.21
N ALA A 175 -2.30 4.26 -22.16
CA ALA A 175 -1.05 3.55 -21.93
C ALA A 175 -1.28 2.29 -21.09
N PRO A 176 -0.44 1.24 -21.24
CA PRO A 176 -0.55 0.02 -20.44
C PRO A 176 -0.49 0.30 -18.93
N VAL A 177 -1.38 -0.34 -18.18
CA VAL A 177 -1.37 -0.35 -16.71
C VAL A 177 -0.53 -1.53 -16.25
N THR A 178 0.59 -1.26 -15.59
CA THR A 178 1.49 -2.32 -15.08
C THR A 178 0.89 -3.04 -13.88
N SER A 179 0.29 -2.28 -12.97
CA SER A 179 -0.27 -2.83 -11.73
C SER A 179 -1.51 -2.08 -11.25
N LEU A 180 -2.38 -2.82 -10.57
CA LEU A 180 -3.46 -2.28 -9.76
C LEU A 180 -3.22 -2.61 -8.29
N GLN A 181 -3.45 -1.62 -7.41
CA GLN A 181 -3.37 -1.76 -5.96
C GLN A 181 -4.76 -1.58 -5.33
N PRO A 182 -5.55 -2.68 -5.14
CA PRO A 182 -6.85 -2.64 -4.50
C PRO A 182 -6.79 -3.08 -3.02
N PRO A 183 -7.82 -2.74 -2.18
CA PRO A 183 -8.00 -3.38 -0.89
C PRO A 183 -8.43 -4.83 -1.09
N TYR A 184 -7.86 -5.76 -0.30
CA TYR A 184 -8.29 -7.16 -0.34
C TYR A 184 -7.93 -7.88 0.96
N SER A 185 -8.92 -8.47 1.60
CA SER A 185 -8.77 -9.24 2.83
C SER A 185 -9.96 -10.20 3.01
N LEU A 186 -9.92 -11.01 4.05
CA LEU A 186 -11.07 -11.85 4.45
C LEU A 186 -12.34 -11.03 4.74
N LEU A 187 -12.21 -9.75 5.09
CA LEU A 187 -13.35 -8.84 5.33
C LEU A 187 -13.79 -8.09 4.08
N HIS A 188 -12.87 -7.77 3.18
CA HIS A 188 -13.11 -6.94 1.99
C HIS A 188 -12.80 -7.75 0.73
N ARG A 189 -13.84 -8.40 0.17
CA ARG A 189 -13.73 -9.34 -0.94
C ARG A 189 -14.36 -8.85 -2.25
N GLN A 190 -14.82 -7.60 -2.30
CA GLN A 190 -15.59 -7.04 -3.43
C GLN A 190 -14.85 -7.16 -4.76
N VAL A 191 -13.52 -7.05 -4.73
CA VAL A 191 -12.67 -7.11 -5.93
C VAL A 191 -12.61 -8.51 -6.60
N GLU A 192 -13.09 -9.55 -5.93
CA GLU A 192 -13.11 -10.93 -6.47
C GLU A 192 -14.09 -11.10 -7.63
N SER A 193 -15.19 -10.33 -7.62
CA SER A 193 -16.27 -10.50 -8.59
C SER A 193 -15.92 -10.04 -10.00
N ASP A 194 -15.05 -9.03 -10.12
CA ASP A 194 -14.79 -8.35 -11.39
C ASP A 194 -13.35 -7.90 -11.58
N ILE A 195 -12.78 -7.17 -10.61
CA ILE A 195 -11.45 -6.56 -10.70
C ILE A 195 -10.34 -7.61 -10.83
N LEU A 196 -10.31 -8.60 -9.95
CA LEU A 196 -9.25 -9.61 -9.97
C LEU A 196 -9.29 -10.47 -11.24
N PRO A 197 -10.47 -10.97 -11.72
CA PRO A 197 -10.56 -11.64 -13.01
C PRO A 197 -10.09 -10.78 -14.18
N HIS A 198 -10.50 -9.51 -14.22
CA HIS A 198 -10.09 -8.57 -15.27
C HIS A 198 -8.57 -8.34 -15.27
N CYS A 199 -7.97 -8.04 -14.10
CA CYS A 199 -6.51 -7.86 -14.03
C CYS A 199 -5.75 -9.10 -14.50
N LYS A 200 -6.25 -10.30 -14.18
CA LYS A 200 -5.65 -11.56 -14.64
C LYS A 200 -5.72 -11.71 -16.16
N SER A 201 -6.85 -11.39 -16.79
CA SER A 201 -7.01 -11.49 -18.25
C SER A 201 -6.15 -10.47 -19.01
N GLU A 202 -5.99 -9.26 -18.46
CA GLU A 202 -5.20 -8.19 -19.06
C GLU A 202 -3.70 -8.26 -18.72
N GLY A 203 -3.26 -9.22 -17.91
CA GLY A 203 -1.87 -9.32 -17.47
C GLY A 203 -1.42 -8.16 -16.56
N ILE A 204 -2.36 -7.52 -15.88
CA ILE A 204 -2.10 -6.46 -14.88
C ILE A 204 -1.69 -7.11 -13.57
N GLY A 205 -0.54 -6.72 -13.01
CA GLY A 205 -0.09 -7.20 -11.70
C GLY A 205 -0.98 -6.64 -10.58
N VAL A 206 -1.35 -7.49 -9.61
CA VAL A 206 -2.16 -7.04 -8.48
C VAL A 206 -1.36 -7.09 -7.20
N ILE A 207 -1.17 -5.94 -6.55
CA ILE A 207 -0.56 -5.80 -5.23
C ILE A 207 -1.63 -5.33 -4.24
N VAL A 208 -2.07 -6.21 -3.35
CA VAL A 208 -3.19 -5.90 -2.47
C VAL A 208 -2.75 -5.19 -1.21
N TYR A 209 -3.51 -4.19 -0.76
CA TYR A 209 -3.27 -3.55 0.52
C TYR A 209 -4.28 -3.97 1.60
N SER A 210 -3.94 -3.73 2.86
CA SER A 210 -4.72 -4.12 4.04
C SER A 210 -5.11 -5.61 4.11
N PRO A 211 -4.21 -6.56 3.81
CA PRO A 211 -4.54 -7.99 3.84
C PRO A 211 -4.93 -8.46 5.25
N MET A 212 -4.47 -7.75 6.29
CA MET A 212 -4.83 -7.99 7.69
C MET A 212 -5.95 -7.06 8.20
N ALA A 213 -6.70 -6.38 7.31
CA ALA A 213 -7.75 -5.42 7.67
C ALA A 213 -7.27 -4.43 8.74
N SER A 214 -6.18 -3.71 8.45
CA SER A 214 -5.57 -2.70 9.34
C SER A 214 -5.25 -3.20 10.75
N GLY A 215 -4.84 -4.48 10.84
CA GLY A 215 -4.45 -5.14 12.08
C GLY A 215 -5.57 -5.94 12.75
N LEU A 216 -6.82 -5.82 12.32
CA LEU A 216 -7.95 -6.53 12.93
C LEU A 216 -7.78 -8.06 12.83
N LEU A 217 -7.33 -8.57 11.67
CA LEU A 217 -7.12 -9.99 11.41
C LEU A 217 -5.83 -10.57 12.04
N THR A 218 -5.02 -9.75 12.71
CA THR A 218 -3.84 -10.27 13.44
C THR A 218 -4.22 -11.03 14.70
N GLY A 219 -5.44 -10.79 15.21
CA GLY A 219 -5.89 -11.35 16.47
C GLY A 219 -5.43 -10.60 17.73
N ALA A 220 -4.63 -9.54 17.57
CA ALA A 220 -4.20 -8.67 18.66
C ALA A 220 -5.19 -7.52 18.95
N MET A 221 -6.11 -7.22 18.02
CA MET A 221 -7.15 -6.20 18.19
C MET A 221 -8.31 -6.73 19.03
N THR A 222 -8.30 -6.44 20.32
CA THR A 222 -9.43 -6.67 21.22
C THR A 222 -10.33 -5.43 21.32
N ARG A 223 -11.55 -5.55 21.84
CA ARG A 223 -12.42 -4.41 22.15
C ARG A 223 -11.74 -3.38 23.05
N GLU A 224 -11.04 -3.85 24.07
CA GLU A 224 -10.28 -3.02 25.00
C GLU A 224 -9.15 -2.28 24.26
N HIS A 225 -8.39 -2.97 23.41
CA HIS A 225 -7.33 -2.34 22.61
C HIS A 225 -7.90 -1.25 21.70
N ILE A 226 -9.02 -1.52 21.00
CA ILE A 226 -9.67 -0.56 20.10
C ILE A 226 -10.16 0.67 20.89
N ALA A 227 -10.77 0.48 22.06
CA ALA A 227 -11.22 1.58 22.91
C ALA A 227 -10.06 2.49 23.35
N ASN A 228 -8.88 1.93 23.53
CA ASN A 228 -7.66 2.63 23.96
C ASN A 228 -6.79 3.15 22.82
N LEU A 229 -7.22 3.04 21.54
CA LEU A 229 -6.51 3.65 20.42
C LEU A 229 -6.36 5.16 20.64
N PRO A 230 -5.25 5.78 20.21
CA PRO A 230 -5.07 7.24 20.20
C PRO A 230 -6.23 7.96 19.52
N ASN A 231 -6.51 9.20 19.91
CA ASN A 231 -7.64 9.95 19.34
C ASN A 231 -7.41 10.32 17.88
N ASP A 232 -6.17 10.40 17.43
CA ASP A 232 -5.75 10.65 16.05
C ASP A 232 -5.56 9.35 15.23
N ASP A 233 -5.81 8.18 15.82
CA ASP A 233 -5.81 6.92 15.08
C ASP A 233 -7.12 6.79 14.29
N TRP A 234 -7.02 6.81 12.97
CA TRP A 234 -8.18 6.79 12.06
C TRP A 234 -9.09 5.57 12.25
N ARG A 235 -8.55 4.44 12.75
CA ARG A 235 -9.31 3.21 12.99
C ARG A 235 -10.40 3.38 14.04
N LYS A 236 -10.21 4.29 15.00
CA LYS A 236 -11.15 4.51 16.12
C LYS A 236 -12.57 4.86 15.65
N GLY A 237 -12.69 5.53 14.49
CA GLY A 237 -13.99 5.89 13.88
C GLY A 237 -14.39 5.05 12.66
N HIS A 238 -13.56 4.09 12.27
CA HIS A 238 -13.80 3.33 11.04
C HIS A 238 -14.86 2.24 11.25
N PRO A 239 -15.78 1.99 10.28
CA PRO A 239 -16.85 1.01 10.40
C PRO A 239 -16.42 -0.39 10.80
N ASP A 240 -15.26 -0.87 10.35
CA ASP A 240 -14.77 -2.21 10.72
C ASP A 240 -14.43 -2.35 12.20
N PHE A 241 -14.14 -1.23 12.88
CA PHE A 241 -13.72 -1.16 14.27
C PHE A 241 -14.84 -0.69 15.21
N THR A 242 -16.04 -0.46 14.69
CA THR A 242 -17.23 0.01 15.44
C THR A 242 -18.39 -0.98 15.32
N GLU A 243 -19.32 -0.93 16.30
CA GLU A 243 -20.51 -1.77 16.22
C GLU A 243 -21.47 -1.30 15.11
N PRO A 244 -22.26 -2.18 14.48
CA PRO A 244 -22.34 -3.63 14.73
C PRO A 244 -21.24 -4.48 14.06
N ASN A 245 -20.44 -3.92 13.15
CA ASN A 245 -19.49 -4.66 12.34
C ASN A 245 -18.37 -5.28 13.20
N LEU A 246 -17.92 -4.58 14.24
CA LEU A 246 -16.85 -5.06 15.10
C LEU A 246 -17.16 -6.44 15.70
N SER A 247 -18.38 -6.67 16.17
CA SER A 247 -18.80 -7.97 16.71
C SER A 247 -18.66 -9.09 15.66
N CYS A 248 -19.12 -8.86 14.46
CA CYS A 248 -19.03 -9.82 13.35
C CYS A 248 -17.58 -10.08 12.95
N ASN A 249 -16.77 -9.01 12.87
CA ASN A 249 -15.37 -9.09 12.50
C ASN A 249 -14.55 -9.87 13.54
N LEU A 250 -14.77 -9.62 14.83
CA LEU A 250 -14.07 -10.37 15.89
C LEU A 250 -14.46 -11.86 15.89
N ALA A 251 -15.72 -12.20 15.59
CA ALA A 251 -16.13 -13.61 15.45
C ALA A 251 -15.41 -14.29 14.28
N LEU A 252 -15.16 -13.60 13.16
CA LEU A 252 -14.33 -14.11 12.08
C LEU A 252 -12.86 -14.25 12.51
N VAL A 253 -12.33 -13.27 13.23
CA VAL A 253 -10.94 -13.33 13.77
C VAL A 253 -10.74 -14.57 14.64
N ASP A 254 -11.70 -14.94 15.48
CA ASP A 254 -11.58 -16.14 16.30
C ASP A 254 -11.51 -17.43 15.46
N ARG A 255 -12.23 -17.48 14.34
CA ARG A 255 -12.09 -18.60 13.38
C ARG A 255 -10.72 -18.61 12.71
N VAL A 256 -10.18 -17.47 12.35
CA VAL A 256 -8.83 -17.34 11.79
C VAL A 256 -7.78 -17.81 12.80
N LYS A 257 -7.91 -17.41 14.08
CA LYS A 257 -7.05 -17.87 15.19
C LYS A 257 -7.08 -19.40 15.33
N GLU A 258 -8.26 -20.01 15.21
CA GLU A 258 -8.39 -21.47 15.30
C GLU A 258 -7.63 -22.17 14.14
N VAL A 259 -7.76 -21.66 12.91
CA VAL A 259 -7.00 -22.18 11.76
C VAL A 259 -5.50 -21.99 11.99
N ALA A 260 -5.08 -20.82 12.44
CA ALA A 260 -3.69 -20.48 12.72
C ALA A 260 -3.09 -21.44 13.78
N ARG A 261 -3.80 -21.65 14.88
CA ARG A 261 -3.38 -22.58 15.94
C ARG A 261 -3.18 -24.02 15.43
N ARG A 262 -4.11 -24.51 14.58
CA ARG A 262 -3.99 -25.84 13.96
C ARG A 262 -2.79 -26.00 13.05
N ARG A 263 -2.29 -24.87 12.50
CA ARG A 263 -1.15 -24.81 11.58
C ARG A 263 0.16 -24.39 12.25
N GLY A 264 0.15 -24.09 13.57
CA GLY A 264 1.31 -23.55 14.27
C GLY A 264 1.76 -22.20 13.73
N ARG A 265 0.79 -21.33 13.36
CA ARG A 265 1.02 -20.01 12.74
C ARG A 265 0.28 -18.92 13.49
N PHE A 266 0.62 -17.64 13.21
CA PHE A 266 -0.14 -16.50 13.69
C PHE A 266 -1.34 -16.19 12.79
N ALA A 267 -2.37 -15.57 13.34
CA ALA A 267 -3.59 -15.23 12.59
C ALA A 267 -3.29 -14.27 11.42
N GLY A 268 -2.38 -13.31 11.61
CA GLY A 268 -1.92 -12.40 10.55
C GLY A 268 -1.28 -13.13 9.37
N GLU A 269 -0.45 -14.15 9.62
CA GLU A 269 0.15 -14.98 8.56
C GLU A 269 -0.94 -15.69 7.74
N VAL A 270 -1.96 -16.26 8.42
CA VAL A 270 -3.09 -16.91 7.74
C VAL A 270 -3.86 -15.93 6.89
N ALA A 271 -4.13 -14.71 7.39
CA ALA A 271 -4.84 -13.67 6.65
C ALA A 271 -4.06 -13.23 5.39
N VAL A 272 -2.76 -13.01 5.51
CA VAL A 272 -1.90 -12.66 4.37
C VAL A 272 -1.80 -13.82 3.36
N ALA A 273 -1.54 -15.03 3.83
CA ALA A 273 -1.47 -16.22 2.98
C ALA A 273 -2.77 -16.47 2.21
N TRP A 274 -3.92 -16.19 2.83
CA TRP A 274 -5.22 -16.31 2.19
C TRP A 274 -5.35 -15.37 0.99
N THR A 275 -4.93 -14.10 1.11
CA THR A 275 -4.97 -13.15 -0.03
C THR A 275 -4.02 -13.60 -1.15
N LEU A 276 -2.84 -14.11 -0.81
CA LEU A 276 -1.83 -14.57 -1.75
C LEU A 276 -2.19 -15.89 -2.46
N HIS A 277 -3.21 -16.61 -1.95
CA HIS A 277 -3.73 -17.83 -2.56
C HIS A 277 -4.57 -17.53 -3.81
N HIS A 278 -5.14 -16.33 -3.93
CA HIS A 278 -5.91 -15.95 -5.11
C HIS A 278 -5.01 -15.82 -6.33
N PRO A 279 -5.31 -16.51 -7.46
CA PRO A 279 -4.39 -16.65 -8.61
C PRO A 279 -4.12 -15.35 -9.38
N ALA A 280 -4.91 -14.30 -9.17
CA ALA A 280 -4.68 -12.97 -9.75
C ALA A 280 -3.81 -12.08 -8.86
N VAL A 281 -3.58 -12.44 -7.59
CA VAL A 281 -2.80 -11.62 -6.66
C VAL A 281 -1.31 -11.93 -6.81
N THR A 282 -0.54 -10.91 -7.17
CA THR A 282 0.92 -11.01 -7.31
C THR A 282 1.58 -10.92 -5.94
N ALA A 283 1.19 -9.95 -5.11
CA ALA A 283 1.80 -9.71 -3.81
C ALA A 283 0.85 -8.96 -2.86
N ALA A 284 1.18 -8.98 -1.57
CA ALA A 284 0.47 -8.29 -0.51
C ALA A 284 1.38 -7.29 0.21
N ILE A 285 0.86 -6.10 0.49
CA ILE A 285 1.52 -5.04 1.27
C ILE A 285 1.25 -5.27 2.75
N VAL A 286 2.30 -5.48 3.52
CA VAL A 286 2.20 -5.73 4.96
C VAL A 286 3.01 -4.68 5.72
N GLY A 287 2.36 -3.94 6.61
CA GLY A 287 3.00 -2.94 7.44
C GLY A 287 3.54 -3.53 8.75
N ALA A 288 4.66 -3.00 9.21
CA ALA A 288 5.21 -3.26 10.53
C ALA A 288 5.73 -1.96 11.14
N ARG A 289 5.50 -1.76 12.44
CA ARG A 289 5.89 -0.54 13.17
C ARG A 289 7.20 -0.69 13.94
N ASN A 290 7.72 -1.90 14.07
CA ASN A 290 9.00 -2.22 14.69
C ASN A 290 9.55 -3.54 14.13
N ALA A 291 10.80 -3.87 14.43
CA ALA A 291 11.50 -5.06 13.94
C ALA A 291 10.79 -6.37 14.35
N HIS A 292 10.22 -6.43 15.56
CA HIS A 292 9.51 -7.62 16.03
C HIS A 292 8.25 -7.91 15.19
N GLN A 293 7.49 -6.87 14.82
CA GLN A 293 6.34 -7.03 13.92
C GLN A 293 6.75 -7.40 12.50
N ALA A 294 7.92 -6.95 12.03
CA ALA A 294 8.43 -7.32 10.73
C ALA A 294 8.90 -8.79 10.66
N GLU A 295 9.26 -9.37 11.80
CA GLU A 295 9.68 -10.77 11.91
C GLU A 295 8.50 -11.74 12.00
N ALA A 296 7.39 -11.33 12.62
CA ALA A 296 6.19 -12.13 12.84
C ALA A 296 5.35 -12.31 11.57
#